data_ebcdebecc665c246d8fc5e4a142d68ef
#
_entry.id   ebcdebecc665c246d8fc5e4a142d68ef
#
_cell.length_a   1.000
_cell.length_b   1.000
_cell.length_c   1.000
_cell.angle_alpha   90.00
_cell.angle_beta   90.00
_cell.angle_gamma   90.00
#
_symmetry.space_group_name_H-M   'P 1'
#
loop_
_entity.id
_entity.type
_entity.pdbx_description
1 polymer ?
#
loop_
_entity_poly.entity_id
_entity_poly.type
_entity_poly.pdbx_seq_one_letter_code
_entity_poly.pdbx_strand_id
1 'polypeptide(L)'
;MSNENALFDDDFEDVFSEDSMSDHTPSDIDLNEVDDSVDQAVAEGAPMGLTADNDTHGLGHSEPSGGDVMLPAISIKLFYERAETRGLLEVSAQDRRMGRATVECIPGGIPAAIAYMSENPTPNLLMIESSESAGQVVREIDALAEHCDETVKVMVIGAVNDIMLYRQLIARGVSEYLVPPFQP
;
A
#
# COMPACT_ATOMS: atom_id res chain seq x y z
N MET A 1 51.43 10.79 -38.76
CA MET A 1 51.39 9.50 -39.46
C MET A 1 50.23 8.76 -38.87
N SER A 2 49.15 8.82 -39.60
CA SER A 2 48.24 7.80 -40.11
C SER A 2 47.39 7.25 -38.98
N ASN A 3 46.14 7.70 -38.79
CA ASN A 3 44.94 7.54 -39.63
C ASN A 3 44.60 6.06 -39.85
N GLU A 4 43.57 5.57 -39.16
CA GLU A 4 42.63 4.66 -39.80
C GLU A 4 41.32 4.63 -39.01
N ASN A 5 40.41 5.29 -39.68
CA ASN A 5 38.98 5.31 -39.52
C ASN A 5 38.45 4.03 -40.18
N ALA A 6 37.74 3.20 -39.51
CA ALA A 6 36.97 2.09 -40.08
C ALA A 6 35.57 2.14 -39.48
N LEU A 7 34.64 2.73 -40.20
CA LEU A 7 33.53 2.10 -40.89
C LEU A 7 32.72 1.14 -39.98
N PHE A 8 31.65 1.68 -39.46
CA PHE A 8 30.46 0.87 -39.20
C PHE A 8 29.47 1.18 -40.33
N ASP A 9 29.34 0.18 -41.20
CA ASP A 9 28.37 0.15 -42.28
C ASP A 9 26.96 0.14 -41.74
N ASP A 10 26.16 0.98 -42.37
CA ASP A 10 24.71 0.92 -42.47
C ASP A 10 24.26 -0.43 -43.03
N ASP A 11 23.51 -1.20 -42.25
CA ASP A 11 22.60 -2.21 -42.76
C ASP A 11 21.59 -2.57 -41.64
N PHE A 12 20.65 -1.68 -41.38
CA PHE A 12 19.43 -2.02 -40.68
C PHE A 12 18.23 -1.31 -41.33
N GLU A 13 18.07 -1.56 -42.63
CA GLU A 13 16.80 -1.32 -43.32
C GLU A 13 16.08 -2.65 -43.56
N ASP A 14 14.76 -2.59 -43.44
CA ASP A 14 13.77 -3.58 -43.86
C ASP A 14 13.55 -4.85 -43.01
N VAL A 15 12.84 -4.71 -41.90
CA VAL A 15 11.84 -5.72 -41.50
C VAL A 15 10.60 -5.04 -40.92
N PHE A 16 9.91 -4.26 -41.70
CA PHE A 16 8.50 -3.95 -41.44
C PHE A 16 7.71 -4.26 -42.72
N SER A 17 7.41 -5.56 -42.90
CA SER A 17 6.38 -5.97 -43.86
C SER A 17 5.03 -5.67 -43.25
N GLU A 18 4.37 -4.68 -43.80
CA GLU A 18 2.93 -4.52 -43.73
C GLU A 18 2.25 -5.72 -44.39
N ASP A 19 1.64 -6.61 -43.60
CA ASP A 19 0.49 -7.35 -44.10
C ASP A 19 -0.38 -7.89 -42.94
N SER A 20 -1.68 -7.72 -43.14
CA SER A 20 -2.79 -8.30 -42.34
C SER A 20 -3.33 -7.44 -41.18
N MET A 21 -3.84 -6.25 -41.50
CA MET A 21 -5.05 -5.77 -40.85
C MET A 21 -6.24 -6.62 -41.25
N SER A 22 -6.59 -7.64 -40.51
CA SER A 22 -7.94 -8.21 -40.58
C SER A 22 -8.84 -7.46 -39.62
N ASP A 23 -9.67 -6.66 -40.23
CA ASP A 23 -10.86 -6.01 -39.74
C ASP A 23 -11.75 -7.02 -38.97
N HIS A 24 -11.70 -6.98 -37.64
CA HIS A 24 -12.65 -7.63 -36.77
C HIS A 24 -13.30 -6.58 -35.90
N THR A 25 -14.32 -5.95 -36.43
CA THR A 25 -15.32 -5.22 -35.66
C THR A 25 -16.16 -6.25 -34.90
N PRO A 26 -16.19 -6.21 -33.56
CA PRO A 26 -17.21 -6.92 -32.82
C PRO A 26 -18.53 -6.15 -32.96
N SER A 27 -19.45 -6.77 -33.69
CA SER A 27 -20.85 -6.39 -33.85
C SER A 27 -21.55 -6.38 -32.49
N ASP A 28 -22.26 -5.31 -32.23
CA ASP A 28 -23.53 -5.22 -31.53
C ASP A 28 -23.79 -6.21 -30.39
N ILE A 29 -23.43 -5.79 -29.19
CA ILE A 29 -24.03 -6.33 -27.96
C ILE A 29 -25.39 -5.62 -27.82
N ASP A 30 -26.44 -6.32 -28.16
CA ASP A 30 -27.82 -5.91 -27.95
C ASP A 30 -28.15 -5.91 -26.44
N LEU A 31 -28.20 -4.74 -25.86
CA LEU A 31 -28.47 -4.50 -24.43
C LEU A 31 -29.96 -4.41 -24.12
N ASN A 32 -30.84 -5.11 -24.89
CA ASN A 32 -32.28 -4.97 -24.76
C ASN A 32 -33.03 -6.29 -24.53
N GLU A 33 -32.47 -7.21 -23.75
CA GLU A 33 -33.27 -8.32 -23.17
C GLU A 33 -33.17 -8.25 -21.63
N VAL A 34 -33.93 -7.33 -21.03
CA VAL A 34 -34.36 -7.46 -19.65
C VAL A 34 -35.59 -8.35 -19.65
N ASP A 35 -35.38 -9.59 -19.23
CA ASP A 35 -36.45 -10.56 -18.97
C ASP A 35 -37.29 -10.09 -17.78
N ASP A 36 -38.49 -9.61 -18.09
CA ASP A 36 -39.50 -9.06 -17.18
C ASP A 36 -40.41 -10.22 -16.70
N SER A 37 -39.82 -11.13 -15.90
CA SER A 37 -40.58 -12.26 -15.34
C SER A 37 -40.23 -12.59 -13.89
N VAL A 38 -40.44 -11.62 -12.98
CA VAL A 38 -40.59 -11.86 -11.53
C VAL A 38 -41.73 -11.01 -10.97
N ASP A 39 -42.91 -11.21 -11.50
CA ASP A 39 -44.15 -10.82 -10.82
C ASP A 39 -45.06 -12.05 -10.82
N GLN A 40 -45.22 -12.65 -9.67
CA GLN A 40 -46.40 -13.35 -9.13
C GLN A 40 -46.02 -14.49 -8.17
N ALA A 41 -45.90 -14.16 -6.88
CA ALA A 41 -46.27 -15.06 -5.81
C ALA A 41 -46.54 -14.27 -4.51
N VAL A 42 -47.63 -13.53 -4.52
CA VAL A 42 -48.32 -13.10 -3.30
C VAL A 42 -49.55 -13.99 -3.16
N ALA A 43 -49.50 -14.97 -2.32
CA ALA A 43 -50.70 -15.67 -1.85
C ALA A 43 -50.50 -16.09 -0.37
N GLU A 44 -51.24 -15.40 0.47
CA GLU A 44 -52.00 -15.93 1.63
C GLU A 44 -51.30 -16.93 2.58
N GLY A 45 -50.98 -16.44 3.75
CA GLY A 45 -50.65 -17.26 4.92
C GLY A 45 -50.88 -16.49 6.22
N ALA A 46 -51.90 -16.86 6.95
CA ALA A 46 -52.52 -16.30 8.13
C ALA A 46 -51.57 -15.87 9.27
N PRO A 47 -52.07 -15.02 10.22
CA PRO A 47 -51.29 -14.52 11.33
C PRO A 47 -51.19 -15.53 12.45
N MET A 48 -50.02 -16.04 12.70
CA MET A 48 -49.71 -16.70 13.96
C MET A 48 -49.24 -15.63 14.94
N GLY A 49 -50.09 -15.42 15.92
CA GLY A 49 -49.75 -14.58 17.06
C GLY A 49 -48.58 -15.19 17.86
N LEU A 50 -47.51 -14.46 17.92
CA LEU A 50 -46.47 -14.65 18.89
C LEU A 50 -46.52 -13.49 19.88
N THR A 51 -46.88 -13.83 21.09
CA THR A 51 -46.86 -12.99 22.26
C THR A 51 -45.49 -12.37 22.45
N ALA A 52 -45.49 -11.06 22.61
CA ALA A 52 -44.32 -10.28 22.95
C ALA A 52 -43.85 -10.65 24.36
N ASP A 53 -42.83 -11.47 24.44
CA ASP A 53 -41.97 -11.51 25.62
C ASP A 53 -40.81 -10.56 25.33
N ASN A 54 -40.92 -9.41 25.95
CA ASN A 54 -40.02 -8.28 25.86
C ASN A 54 -38.79 -8.55 26.78
N ASP A 55 -37.94 -9.50 26.42
CA ASP A 55 -36.62 -9.60 26.99
C ASP A 55 -35.65 -8.79 26.13
N THR A 56 -35.58 -7.53 26.48
CA THR A 56 -34.54 -6.59 26.08
C THR A 56 -33.20 -7.06 26.62
N HIS A 57 -32.63 -8.10 26.03
CA HIS A 57 -31.18 -8.22 26.01
C HIS A 57 -30.67 -7.22 25.00
N GLY A 58 -30.43 -6.02 25.52
CA GLY A 58 -29.64 -5.02 24.85
C GLY A 58 -28.29 -5.60 24.45
N LEU A 59 -28.21 -6.07 23.22
CA LEU A 59 -26.93 -6.10 22.51
C LEU A 59 -26.56 -4.64 22.33
N GLY A 60 -25.98 -4.07 23.39
CA GLY A 60 -25.24 -2.86 23.30
C GLY A 60 -24.16 -3.10 22.25
N HIS A 61 -24.39 -2.63 21.04
CA HIS A 61 -23.32 -2.24 20.18
C HIS A 61 -22.59 -1.12 20.94
N SER A 62 -21.72 -1.53 21.85
CA SER A 62 -20.65 -0.67 22.31
C SER A 62 -19.86 -0.37 21.04
N GLU A 63 -20.22 0.72 20.38
CA GLU A 63 -19.26 1.46 19.57
C GLU A 63 -17.99 1.40 20.40
N PRO A 64 -16.84 0.94 19.87
CA PRO A 64 -15.60 1.10 20.56
C PRO A 64 -15.45 2.61 20.70
N SER A 65 -15.94 3.13 21.84
CA SER A 65 -15.60 4.48 22.24
C SER A 65 -14.09 4.47 22.13
N GLY A 66 -13.53 5.32 21.25
CA GLY A 66 -12.10 5.43 21.01
C GLY A 66 -11.43 5.80 22.33
N GLY A 67 -11.49 4.90 23.27
CA GLY A 67 -10.81 4.95 24.54
C GLY A 67 -9.37 5.05 24.17
N ASP A 68 -8.76 6.01 24.72
CA ASP A 68 -7.37 6.45 24.67
C ASP A 68 -6.44 5.26 24.97
N VAL A 69 -6.37 4.33 24.01
CA VAL A 69 -5.55 3.12 24.11
C VAL A 69 -4.11 3.55 23.95
N MET A 70 -3.38 3.54 25.03
CA MET A 70 -1.95 3.81 25.00
C MET A 70 -1.23 2.69 24.25
N LEU A 71 -0.33 3.06 23.35
CA LEU A 71 0.57 2.13 22.69
C LEU A 71 1.45 1.41 23.73
N PRO A 72 1.82 0.14 23.47
CA PRO A 72 2.83 -0.53 24.28
C PRO A 72 4.18 0.20 24.19
N ALA A 73 5.13 -0.19 25.03
CA ALA A 73 6.50 0.30 24.90
C ALA A 73 7.11 -0.30 23.63
N ILE A 74 7.25 0.53 22.59
CA ILE A 74 7.82 0.16 21.29
C ILE A 74 8.87 1.16 20.87
N SER A 75 9.84 0.70 20.09
CA SER A 75 10.80 1.53 19.38
C SER A 75 10.34 1.77 17.95
N ILE A 76 10.32 3.04 17.55
CA ILE A 76 9.92 3.47 16.20
C ILE A 76 11.08 4.26 15.60
N LYS A 77 11.51 3.88 14.40
CA LYS A 77 12.49 4.65 13.63
C LYS A 77 11.87 5.10 12.32
N LEU A 78 12.02 6.39 12.02
CA LEU A 78 11.62 6.97 10.74
C LEU A 78 12.86 7.37 9.96
N PHE A 79 13.04 6.81 8.78
CA PHE A 79 14.00 7.27 7.78
C PHE A 79 13.26 8.15 6.76
N TYR A 80 13.46 9.45 6.86
CA TYR A 80 12.71 10.44 6.07
C TYR A 80 13.56 11.09 4.99
N GLU A 81 12.90 11.52 3.92
CA GLU A 81 13.51 12.34 2.86
C GLU A 81 13.02 13.80 2.94
N ARG A 82 11.75 13.99 3.34
CA ARG A 82 11.12 15.33 3.41
C ARG A 82 10.95 15.78 4.85
N ALA A 83 11.19 17.08 5.07
CA ALA A 83 11.03 17.70 6.39
C ALA A 83 9.57 17.65 6.90
N GLU A 84 8.61 17.67 5.99
CA GLU A 84 7.17 17.57 6.31
C GLU A 84 6.83 16.22 6.95
N THR A 85 7.36 15.14 6.41
CA THR A 85 7.14 13.78 6.95
C THR A 85 7.74 13.64 8.35
N ARG A 86 8.95 14.17 8.55
CA ARG A 86 9.55 14.27 9.86
C ARG A 86 8.68 15.06 10.85
N GLY A 87 8.23 16.26 10.44
CA GLY A 87 7.41 17.12 11.28
C GLY A 87 6.09 16.48 11.71
N LEU A 88 5.45 15.74 10.81
CA LEU A 88 4.21 14.99 11.12
C LEU A 88 4.46 13.93 12.19
N LEU A 89 5.54 13.17 12.11
CA LEU A 89 5.85 12.15 13.12
C LEU A 89 6.24 12.77 14.44
N GLU A 90 7.02 13.85 14.44
CA GLU A 90 7.39 14.57 15.68
C GLU A 90 6.16 15.13 16.41
N VAL A 91 5.17 15.65 15.68
CA VAL A 91 3.89 16.08 16.25
C VAL A 91 3.10 14.88 16.77
N SER A 92 3.01 13.81 16.01
CA SER A 92 2.33 12.59 16.43
C SER A 92 2.95 11.96 17.68
N ALA A 93 4.28 12.04 17.81
CA ALA A 93 4.99 11.52 18.98
C ALA A 93 4.66 12.27 20.30
N GLN A 94 4.11 13.49 20.20
CA GLN A 94 3.64 14.25 21.35
C GLN A 94 2.23 13.83 21.83
N ASP A 95 1.52 13.00 21.05
CA ASP A 95 0.23 12.49 21.45
C ASP A 95 0.35 11.60 22.71
N ARG A 96 -0.58 11.75 23.64
CA ARG A 96 -0.60 10.99 24.90
C ARG A 96 -0.56 9.48 24.68
N ARG A 97 -1.13 8.99 23.59
CA ARG A 97 -1.15 7.56 23.21
C ARG A 97 0.26 7.04 22.91
N MET A 98 1.15 7.91 22.44
CA MET A 98 2.55 7.61 22.13
C MET A 98 3.50 7.68 23.33
N GLY A 99 3.01 8.01 24.52
CA GLY A 99 3.82 8.29 25.70
C GLY A 99 4.76 7.18 26.16
N ARG A 100 4.62 5.96 25.62
CA ARG A 100 5.50 4.82 25.89
C ARG A 100 6.32 4.39 24.67
N ALA A 101 6.13 5.04 23.54
CA ALA A 101 6.91 4.81 22.33
C ALA A 101 8.20 5.65 22.34
N THR A 102 9.31 5.06 21.93
CA THR A 102 10.55 5.79 21.65
C THR A 102 10.61 6.04 20.16
N VAL A 103 10.60 7.31 19.75
CA VAL A 103 10.60 7.73 18.35
C VAL A 103 11.93 8.38 17.99
N GLU A 104 12.54 7.94 16.92
CA GLU A 104 13.77 8.50 16.37
C GLU A 104 13.60 8.78 14.86
N CYS A 105 13.99 9.99 14.43
CA CYS A 105 13.91 10.41 13.02
C CYS A 105 15.32 10.58 12.45
N ILE A 106 15.61 9.87 11.36
CA ILE A 106 16.92 9.83 10.70
C ILE A 106 16.72 10.23 9.23
N PRO A 107 17.51 11.15 8.67
CA PRO A 107 17.40 11.52 7.27
C PRO A 107 17.98 10.44 6.35
N GLY A 108 17.43 10.31 5.11
CA GLY A 108 18.05 9.58 4.01
C GLY A 108 17.31 8.37 3.46
N GLY A 109 16.01 8.19 3.77
CA GLY A 109 15.16 7.18 3.13
C GLY A 109 15.63 5.72 3.28
N ILE A 110 15.34 4.88 2.28
CA ILE A 110 15.68 3.43 2.31
C ILE A 110 17.20 3.20 2.38
N PRO A 111 18.06 3.88 1.62
CA PRO A 111 19.50 3.66 1.69
C PRO A 111 20.08 3.91 3.09
N ALA A 112 19.60 4.95 3.79
CA ALA A 112 20.03 5.21 5.16
C ALA A 112 19.50 4.14 6.13
N ALA A 113 18.29 3.62 5.91
CA ALA A 113 17.75 2.52 6.69
C ALA A 113 18.61 1.25 6.55
N ILE A 114 19.01 0.88 5.33
CA ILE A 114 19.88 -0.27 5.07
C ILE A 114 21.22 -0.10 5.81
N ALA A 115 21.86 1.06 5.64
CA ALA A 115 23.14 1.33 6.32
C ALA A 115 23.02 1.25 7.85
N TYR A 116 21.93 1.79 8.40
CA TYR A 116 21.70 1.75 9.83
C TYR A 116 21.41 0.35 10.36
N MET A 117 20.56 -0.43 9.66
CA MET A 117 20.17 -1.79 10.10
C MET A 117 21.33 -2.80 9.97
N SER A 118 22.31 -2.54 9.12
CA SER A 118 23.50 -3.39 9.02
C SER A 118 24.39 -3.34 10.29
N GLU A 119 24.27 -2.29 11.09
CA GLU A 119 25.12 -2.05 12.26
C GLU A 119 24.37 -1.99 13.60
N ASN A 120 23.03 -1.89 13.54
CA ASN A 120 22.21 -1.63 14.72
C ASN A 120 21.06 -2.63 14.83
N PRO A 121 20.54 -2.86 16.04
CA PRO A 121 19.38 -3.73 16.25
C PRO A 121 18.14 -3.15 15.62
N THR A 122 17.30 -4.04 15.07
CA THR A 122 16.04 -3.72 14.42
C THR A 122 15.01 -3.16 15.42
N PRO A 123 14.31 -2.06 15.11
CA PRO A 123 13.22 -1.53 15.94
C PRO A 123 11.95 -2.38 15.84
N ASN A 124 10.95 -2.11 16.68
CA ASN A 124 9.64 -2.75 16.57
C ASN A 124 8.88 -2.28 15.33
N LEU A 125 8.97 -0.97 15.01
CA LEU A 125 8.40 -0.37 13.83
C LEU A 125 9.44 0.45 13.08
N LEU A 126 9.59 0.14 11.80
CA LEU A 126 10.45 0.83 10.87
C LEU A 126 9.56 1.57 9.85
N MET A 127 9.63 2.88 9.86
CA MET A 127 8.94 3.74 8.89
C MET A 127 9.98 4.30 7.93
N ILE A 128 9.73 4.21 6.63
CA ILE A 128 10.70 4.63 5.63
C ILE A 128 10.00 5.42 4.54
N GLU A 129 10.50 6.61 4.28
CA GLU A 129 10.03 7.42 3.17
C GLU A 129 10.91 7.20 1.96
N SER A 130 10.30 7.12 0.77
CA SER A 130 11.01 7.06 -0.51
C SER A 130 10.25 7.80 -1.60
N SER A 131 10.96 8.66 -2.32
CA SER A 131 10.49 9.34 -3.52
C SER A 131 10.90 8.65 -4.82
N GLU A 132 11.56 7.51 -4.71
CA GLU A 132 12.07 6.73 -5.83
C GLU A 132 10.96 6.09 -6.69
N SER A 133 11.35 5.63 -7.87
CA SER A 133 10.45 4.88 -8.76
C SER A 133 10.02 3.54 -8.14
N ALA A 134 8.85 3.04 -8.52
CA ALA A 134 8.31 1.78 -8.01
C ALA A 134 9.31 0.61 -8.08
N GLY A 135 10.00 0.47 -9.22
CA GLY A 135 11.00 -0.59 -9.39
C GLY A 135 12.24 -0.42 -8.52
N GLN A 136 12.62 0.81 -8.17
CA GLN A 136 13.73 1.08 -7.26
C GLN A 136 13.34 0.76 -5.82
N VAL A 137 12.16 1.24 -5.38
CA VAL A 137 11.62 0.95 -4.04
C VAL A 137 11.60 -0.56 -3.77
N VAL A 138 11.11 -1.35 -4.73
CA VAL A 138 11.04 -2.81 -4.60
C VAL A 138 12.43 -3.43 -4.39
N ARG A 139 13.43 -3.02 -5.18
CA ARG A 139 14.81 -3.54 -5.04
C ARG A 139 15.44 -3.16 -3.70
N GLU A 140 15.20 -1.93 -3.25
CA GLU A 140 15.76 -1.44 -1.99
C GLU A 140 15.08 -2.09 -0.77
N ILE A 141 13.78 -2.39 -0.85
CA ILE A 141 13.08 -3.15 0.19
C ILE A 141 13.59 -4.60 0.26
N ASP A 142 13.86 -5.23 -0.90
CA ASP A 142 14.48 -6.56 -0.92
C ASP A 142 15.86 -6.54 -0.23
N ALA A 143 16.69 -5.53 -0.50
CA ALA A 143 17.98 -5.36 0.16
C ALA A 143 17.87 -5.05 1.65
N LEU A 144 16.88 -4.24 2.06
CA LEU A 144 16.63 -3.93 3.46
C LEU A 144 16.22 -5.17 4.26
N ALA A 145 15.43 -6.06 3.66
CA ALA A 145 14.96 -7.27 4.31
C ALA A 145 16.11 -8.20 4.77
N GLU A 146 17.27 -8.14 4.10
CA GLU A 146 18.46 -8.92 4.49
C GLU A 146 19.07 -8.47 5.84
N HIS A 147 18.73 -7.27 6.31
CA HIS A 147 19.27 -6.66 7.52
C HIS A 147 18.22 -6.50 8.64
N CYS A 148 17.00 -6.94 8.42
CA CYS A 148 15.92 -6.80 9.38
C CYS A 148 15.52 -8.13 10.02
N ASP A 149 15.14 -8.10 11.30
CA ASP A 149 14.56 -9.26 11.97
C ASP A 149 13.13 -9.54 11.45
N GLU A 150 12.71 -10.78 11.42
CA GLU A 150 11.37 -11.21 10.95
C GLU A 150 10.19 -10.58 11.74
N THR A 151 10.46 -10.10 12.95
CA THR A 151 9.44 -9.54 13.83
C THR A 151 9.17 -8.05 13.59
N VAL A 152 10.02 -7.35 12.84
CA VAL A 152 9.86 -5.93 12.55
C VAL A 152 8.60 -5.67 11.73
N LYS A 153 7.91 -4.59 12.05
CA LYS A 153 6.86 -4.06 11.18
C LYS A 153 7.46 -2.94 10.32
N VAL A 154 7.35 -3.11 9.01
CA VAL A 154 7.87 -2.13 8.05
C VAL A 154 6.70 -1.38 7.42
N MET A 155 6.76 -0.07 7.47
CA MET A 155 5.80 0.83 6.81
C MET A 155 6.56 1.71 5.83
N VAL A 156 6.11 1.73 4.58
CA VAL A 156 6.72 2.54 3.53
C VAL A 156 5.82 3.72 3.19
N ILE A 157 6.42 4.91 3.13
CA ILE A 157 5.78 6.16 2.72
C ILE A 157 6.33 6.51 1.34
N GLY A 158 5.50 6.31 0.31
CA GLY A 158 5.91 6.53 -1.07
C GLY A 158 5.27 7.75 -1.71
N ALA A 159 5.75 8.11 -2.90
CA ALA A 159 5.22 9.21 -3.69
C ALA A 159 4.20 8.76 -4.76
N VAL A 160 4.13 7.47 -5.06
CA VAL A 160 3.36 6.93 -6.19
C VAL A 160 2.16 6.12 -5.68
N ASN A 161 0.96 6.54 -6.08
CA ASN A 161 -0.25 5.76 -5.79
C ASN A 161 -0.44 4.70 -6.88
N ASP A 162 0.18 3.55 -6.69
CA ASP A 162 0.17 2.41 -7.63
C ASP A 162 -0.20 1.12 -6.89
N ILE A 163 -1.32 0.52 -7.28
CA ILE A 163 -1.82 -0.73 -6.69
C ILE A 163 -0.89 -1.92 -6.95
N MET A 164 -0.13 -1.92 -8.05
CA MET A 164 0.81 -2.98 -8.35
C MET A 164 2.02 -2.90 -7.42
N LEU A 165 2.54 -1.70 -7.19
CA LEU A 165 3.58 -1.44 -6.21
C LEU A 165 3.12 -1.86 -4.81
N TYR A 166 1.93 -1.42 -4.40
CA TYR A 166 1.33 -1.80 -3.11
C TYR A 166 1.35 -3.32 -2.91
N ARG A 167 0.79 -4.07 -3.88
CA ARG A 167 0.74 -5.54 -3.81
C ARG A 167 2.12 -6.18 -3.77
N GLN A 168 3.09 -5.65 -4.50
CA GLN A 168 4.45 -6.15 -4.50
C GLN A 168 5.13 -5.95 -3.15
N LEU A 169 4.93 -4.82 -2.50
CA LEU A 169 5.48 -4.51 -1.18
C LEU A 169 4.86 -5.39 -0.09
N ILE A 170 3.54 -5.53 -0.07
CA ILE A 170 2.85 -6.41 0.89
C ILE A 170 3.29 -7.87 0.72
N ALA A 171 3.45 -8.36 -0.50
CA ALA A 171 3.95 -9.71 -0.77
C ALA A 171 5.38 -9.95 -0.28
N ARG A 172 6.17 -8.89 -0.05
CA ARG A 172 7.53 -8.92 0.51
C ARG A 172 7.58 -8.74 2.03
N GLY A 173 6.42 -8.67 2.68
CA GLY A 173 6.34 -8.53 4.13
C GLY A 173 6.28 -7.10 4.65
N VAL A 174 6.21 -6.09 3.77
CA VAL A 174 5.88 -4.72 4.18
C VAL A 174 4.49 -4.73 4.81
N SER A 175 4.36 -4.13 5.99
CA SER A 175 3.11 -4.13 6.74
C SER A 175 2.10 -3.14 6.20
N GLU A 176 2.56 -2.01 5.66
CA GLU A 176 1.71 -0.96 5.10
C GLU A 176 2.48 -0.07 4.12
N TYR A 177 1.77 0.44 3.10
CA TYR A 177 2.28 1.44 2.16
C TYR A 177 1.36 2.65 2.12
N LEU A 178 1.89 3.80 2.45
CA LEU A 178 1.16 5.05 2.57
C LEU A 178 1.60 6.05 1.50
N VAL A 179 0.66 6.81 0.96
CA VAL A 179 0.94 7.87 -0.01
C VAL A 179 0.39 9.20 0.50
N PRO A 180 1.22 10.25 0.65
CA PRO A 180 0.76 11.59 1.03
C PRO A 180 -0.19 12.20 -0.04
N PRO A 181 -1.03 13.19 0.30
CA PRO A 181 -1.08 13.85 1.61
C PRO A 181 -1.84 13.03 2.65
N PHE A 182 -1.32 12.98 3.87
CA PHE A 182 -2.06 12.41 4.99
C PHE A 182 -3.09 13.43 5.47
N GLN A 183 -4.34 13.01 5.58
CA GLN A 183 -5.39 13.83 6.19
C GLN A 183 -5.38 13.58 7.70
N PRO A 184 -5.46 14.63 8.52
CA PRO A 184 -5.55 14.51 9.97
C PRO A 184 -6.87 13.90 10.44
#